data_438f3f87674cc87fc0b6d6baf2b590dc
#
_entry.id   438f3f87674cc87fc0b6d6baf2b590dc
#
_cell.length_a   1.000
_cell.length_b   1.000
_cell.length_c   1.000
_cell.angle_alpha   90.00
_cell.angle_beta   90.00
_cell.angle_gamma   90.00
#
_symmetry.space_group_name_H-M   'P 1'
#
loop_
_entity.id
_entity.type
_entity.pdbx_description
1 polymer ?
#
loop_
_entity_poly.entity_id
_entity_poly.type
_entity_poly.pdbx_seq_one_letter_code
_entity_poly.pdbx_strand_id
1 'polypeptide(L)'
;LSEPFKDLGRGLQIMQNAVNELVTYSSELSKGNLSVEFPKEYNFLCENLKNLHANLNHLTWQAQQVTKGDYSQHVAFLGDFSDAFNEMTKQLKEREEQLKEVAEKAERRAEMIEGYNEFLIEMLSRRKEWLLVVDRDSKEIIYCNKRKQLGGIDGSFCQTCKRRLSFHSDLLN
;
A
#
# COMPACT_ATOMS: atom_id res chain seq x y z
N LEU A 1 10.97 26.16 -64.56
CA LEU A 1 9.91 26.71 -63.70
C LEU A 1 10.30 28.13 -63.31
N SER A 2 9.36 29.08 -63.45
CA SER A 2 9.57 30.44 -62.95
C SER A 2 9.79 30.51 -61.43
N GLU A 3 10.54 31.50 -60.94
CA GLU A 3 10.86 31.66 -59.52
C GLU A 3 9.65 31.53 -58.59
N PRO A 4 8.46 32.13 -58.89
CA PRO A 4 7.28 31.98 -58.02
C PRO A 4 6.82 30.52 -57.81
N PHE A 5 6.96 29.67 -58.83
CA PHE A 5 6.59 28.24 -58.71
C PHE A 5 7.60 27.43 -57.89
N LYS A 6 8.88 27.83 -57.88
CA LYS A 6 9.89 27.21 -57.05
C LYS A 6 9.66 27.56 -55.58
N ASP A 7 9.32 28.79 -55.28
CA ASP A 7 9.01 29.25 -53.92
C ASP A 7 7.75 28.61 -53.38
N LEU A 8 6.70 28.47 -54.17
CA LEU A 8 5.50 27.74 -53.85
C LEU A 8 5.82 26.27 -53.54
N GLY A 9 6.62 25.62 -54.40
CA GLY A 9 7.04 24.22 -54.19
C GLY A 9 7.82 24.03 -52.87
N ARG A 10 8.73 24.96 -52.55
CA ARG A 10 9.46 24.96 -51.28
C ARG A 10 8.54 25.13 -50.10
N GLY A 11 7.58 26.07 -50.16
CA GLY A 11 6.58 26.29 -49.13
C GLY A 11 5.71 25.06 -48.84
N LEU A 12 5.25 24.37 -49.92
CA LEU A 12 4.49 23.12 -49.80
C LEU A 12 5.32 21.99 -49.17
N GLN A 13 6.61 21.89 -49.52
CA GLN A 13 7.49 20.88 -48.93
C GLN A 13 7.71 21.11 -47.43
N ILE A 14 7.90 22.36 -47.00
CA ILE A 14 8.02 22.72 -45.58
C ILE A 14 6.73 22.36 -44.83
N MET A 15 5.58 22.71 -45.42
CA MET A 15 4.29 22.38 -44.80
C MET A 15 4.06 20.88 -44.72
N GLN A 16 4.38 20.12 -45.74
CA GLN A 16 4.27 18.67 -45.73
C GLN A 16 5.16 18.03 -44.65
N ASN A 17 6.40 18.51 -44.52
CA ASN A 17 7.31 18.03 -43.47
C ASN A 17 6.75 18.34 -42.06
N ALA A 18 6.25 19.56 -41.84
CA ALA A 18 5.66 19.96 -40.56
C ALA A 18 4.44 19.12 -40.21
N VAL A 19 3.59 18.78 -41.18
CA VAL A 19 2.44 17.89 -40.95
C VAL A 19 2.88 16.47 -40.65
N ASN A 20 3.87 15.93 -41.35
CA ASN A 20 4.38 14.58 -41.10
C ASN A 20 5.00 14.48 -39.69
N GLU A 21 5.75 15.47 -39.24
CA GLU A 21 6.27 15.54 -37.86
C GLU A 21 5.13 15.57 -36.85
N LEU A 22 4.11 16.39 -37.05
CA LEU A 22 2.94 16.47 -36.19
C LEU A 22 2.25 15.10 -36.06
N VAL A 23 2.02 14.42 -37.19
CA VAL A 23 1.37 13.10 -37.21
C VAL A 23 2.21 12.08 -36.46
N THR A 24 3.51 12.03 -36.69
CA THR A 24 4.42 11.09 -36.04
C THR A 24 4.48 11.33 -34.53
N TYR A 25 4.68 12.59 -34.16
CA TYR A 25 4.78 12.99 -32.76
C TYR A 25 3.47 12.74 -31.98
N SER A 26 2.31 13.12 -32.57
CA SER A 26 1.01 12.87 -31.93
C SER A 26 0.68 11.38 -31.82
N SER A 27 1.09 10.58 -32.84
CA SER A 27 0.92 9.12 -32.80
C SER A 27 1.71 8.48 -31.65
N GLU A 28 2.94 8.90 -31.41
CA GLU A 28 3.73 8.38 -30.28
C GLU A 28 3.14 8.80 -28.93
N LEU A 29 2.74 10.06 -28.80
CA LEU A 29 2.05 10.52 -27.58
C LEU A 29 0.75 9.76 -27.32
N SER A 30 -0.03 9.47 -28.35
CA SER A 30 -1.29 8.73 -28.22
C SER A 30 -1.12 7.29 -27.75
N LYS A 31 0.06 6.69 -27.98
CA LYS A 31 0.47 5.37 -27.44
C LYS A 31 0.99 5.44 -26.01
N GLY A 32 1.05 6.64 -25.41
CA GLY A 32 1.62 6.85 -24.07
C GLY A 32 3.16 6.91 -24.05
N ASN A 33 3.82 7.01 -25.22
CA ASN A 33 5.27 7.16 -25.28
C ASN A 33 5.68 8.59 -24.92
N LEU A 34 5.93 8.83 -23.63
CA LEU A 34 6.39 10.12 -23.13
C LEU A 34 7.92 10.31 -23.23
N SER A 35 8.64 9.34 -23.78
CA SER A 35 10.08 9.44 -24.03
C SER A 35 10.38 9.94 -25.45
N VAL A 36 9.37 10.22 -26.25
CA VAL A 36 9.54 10.74 -27.62
C VAL A 36 10.23 12.10 -27.58
N GLU A 37 11.24 12.28 -28.43
CA GLU A 37 11.93 13.57 -28.57
C GLU A 37 11.02 14.63 -29.19
N PHE A 38 11.16 15.87 -28.72
CA PHE A 38 10.51 17.01 -29.37
C PHE A 38 11.04 17.21 -30.78
N PRO A 39 10.20 17.67 -31.74
CA PRO A 39 10.66 18.09 -33.05
C PRO A 39 11.80 19.10 -32.92
N LYS A 40 12.91 18.84 -33.65
CA LYS A 40 14.14 19.63 -33.53
C LYS A 40 14.02 21.02 -34.15
N GLU A 41 13.21 21.13 -35.20
CA GLU A 41 12.94 22.41 -35.85
C GLU A 41 11.68 23.05 -35.27
N TYR A 42 11.60 24.38 -35.35
CA TYR A 42 10.39 25.09 -34.94
C TYR A 42 9.21 24.66 -35.79
N ASN A 43 8.27 23.98 -35.18
CA ASN A 43 7.03 23.57 -35.81
C ASN A 43 5.86 24.10 -34.96
N PHE A 44 5.25 25.19 -35.45
CA PHE A 44 4.14 25.85 -34.79
C PHE A 44 2.92 24.96 -34.57
N LEU A 45 2.75 23.91 -35.40
CA LEU A 45 1.68 22.92 -35.27
C LEU A 45 1.89 22.00 -34.03
N CYS A 46 3.13 21.83 -33.63
CA CYS A 46 3.48 20.97 -32.50
C CYS A 46 3.50 21.68 -31.12
N GLU A 47 3.37 23.00 -31.08
CA GLU A 47 3.56 23.78 -29.83
C GLU A 47 2.59 23.35 -28.73
N ASN A 48 1.31 23.22 -29.03
CA ASN A 48 0.31 22.78 -28.08
C ASN A 48 0.54 21.33 -27.62
N LEU A 49 1.04 20.46 -28.52
CA LEU A 49 1.39 19.09 -28.18
C LEU A 49 2.63 19.00 -27.29
N LYS A 50 3.61 19.90 -27.50
CA LYS A 50 4.78 19.99 -26.63
C LYS A 50 4.38 20.36 -25.19
N ASN A 51 3.49 21.35 -25.06
CA ASN A 51 2.97 21.74 -23.75
C ASN A 51 2.20 20.58 -23.09
N LEU A 52 1.32 19.90 -23.83
CA LEU A 52 0.62 18.71 -23.35
C LEU A 52 1.61 17.61 -22.92
N HIS A 53 2.62 17.33 -23.73
CA HIS A 53 3.66 16.34 -23.43
C HIS A 53 4.41 16.70 -22.13
N ALA A 54 4.85 17.94 -21.98
CA ALA A 54 5.51 18.42 -20.77
C ALA A 54 4.62 18.24 -19.52
N ASN A 55 3.33 18.57 -19.64
CA ASN A 55 2.35 18.41 -18.59
C ASN A 55 2.17 16.93 -18.20
N LEU A 56 2.07 16.03 -19.19
CA LEU A 56 1.95 14.59 -18.94
C LEU A 56 3.20 14.00 -18.29
N ASN A 57 4.40 14.44 -18.71
CA ASN A 57 5.64 14.03 -18.05
C ASN A 57 5.68 14.49 -16.59
N HIS A 58 5.30 15.72 -16.31
CA HIS A 58 5.25 16.24 -14.95
C HIS A 58 4.23 15.48 -14.09
N LEU A 59 3.04 15.22 -14.64
CA LEU A 59 2.02 14.41 -13.97
C LEU A 59 2.51 13.00 -13.65
N THR A 60 3.19 12.36 -14.60
CA THR A 60 3.77 11.02 -14.41
C THR A 60 4.77 11.02 -13.26
N TRP A 61 5.64 12.04 -13.21
CA TRP A 61 6.57 12.20 -12.11
C TRP A 61 5.86 12.40 -10.77
N GLN A 62 4.84 13.27 -10.71
CA GLN A 62 4.04 13.48 -9.49
C GLN A 62 3.35 12.19 -9.03
N ALA A 63 2.74 11.45 -9.96
CA ALA A 63 2.14 10.16 -9.64
C ALA A 63 3.16 9.17 -9.06
N GLN A 64 4.38 9.14 -9.59
CA GLN A 64 5.47 8.33 -9.04
C GLN A 64 5.89 8.78 -7.63
N GLN A 65 5.83 10.07 -7.29
CA GLN A 65 6.08 10.51 -5.91
C GLN A 65 4.96 10.02 -4.97
N VAL A 66 3.70 10.11 -5.40
CA VAL A 66 2.55 9.58 -4.62
C VAL A 66 2.72 8.08 -4.33
N THR A 67 3.20 7.28 -5.29
CA THR A 67 3.48 5.84 -5.03
C THR A 67 4.59 5.59 -4.01
N LYS A 68 5.45 6.57 -3.76
CA LYS A 68 6.50 6.52 -2.73
C LYS A 68 6.04 7.06 -1.37
N GLY A 69 4.76 7.42 -1.25
CA GLY A 69 4.19 7.97 -0.02
C GLY A 69 4.28 9.50 0.09
N ASP A 70 4.74 10.21 -0.96
CA ASP A 70 4.73 11.67 -0.97
C ASP A 70 3.38 12.18 -1.48
N TYR A 71 2.44 12.35 -0.57
CA TYR A 71 1.10 12.88 -0.84
C TYR A 71 1.04 14.41 -0.86
N SER A 72 2.18 15.11 -0.80
CA SER A 72 2.22 16.57 -0.88
C SER A 72 2.09 17.10 -2.32
N GLN A 73 2.08 16.20 -3.29
CA GLN A 73 2.00 16.53 -4.71
C GLN A 73 0.66 17.18 -5.06
N HIS A 74 0.71 18.27 -5.82
CA HIS A 74 -0.46 19.02 -6.26
C HIS A 74 -0.37 19.32 -7.76
N VAL A 75 -1.40 18.99 -8.50
CA VAL A 75 -1.53 19.22 -9.95
C VAL A 75 -2.45 20.42 -10.17
N ALA A 76 -2.04 21.39 -11.03
CA ALA A 76 -2.79 22.62 -11.26
C ALA A 76 -3.02 22.95 -12.74
N PHE A 77 -2.69 22.04 -13.69
CA PHE A 77 -2.56 22.39 -15.09
C PHE A 77 -3.38 21.53 -16.07
N LEU A 78 -4.23 20.62 -15.59
CA LEU A 78 -5.06 19.71 -16.41
C LEU A 78 -6.56 19.82 -16.10
N GLY A 79 -7.04 20.98 -15.64
CA GLY A 79 -8.48 21.20 -15.36
C GLY A 79 -9.07 20.14 -14.45
N ASP A 80 -10.23 19.58 -14.81
CA ASP A 80 -10.99 18.59 -14.03
C ASP A 80 -10.15 17.37 -13.64
N PHE A 81 -9.16 17.00 -14.43
CA PHE A 81 -8.23 15.93 -14.09
C PHE A 81 -7.37 16.28 -12.88
N SER A 82 -6.92 17.54 -12.79
CA SER A 82 -6.16 18.03 -11.63
C SER A 82 -6.97 17.90 -10.34
N ASP A 83 -8.24 18.27 -10.38
CA ASP A 83 -9.13 18.21 -9.23
C ASP A 83 -9.33 16.75 -8.78
N ALA A 84 -9.58 15.84 -9.72
CA ALA A 84 -9.71 14.41 -9.43
C ALA A 84 -8.42 13.81 -8.87
N PHE A 85 -7.25 14.15 -9.43
CA PHE A 85 -5.95 13.68 -8.94
C PHE A 85 -5.66 14.18 -7.53
N ASN A 86 -5.89 15.46 -7.27
CA ASN A 86 -5.65 16.08 -5.97
C ASN A 86 -6.59 15.49 -4.90
N GLU A 87 -7.86 15.25 -5.22
CA GLU A 87 -8.79 14.60 -4.30
C GLU A 87 -8.38 13.15 -4.01
N MET A 88 -7.98 12.39 -5.04
CA MET A 88 -7.44 11.03 -4.86
C MET A 88 -6.22 11.01 -3.93
N THR A 89 -5.27 11.91 -4.14
CA THR A 89 -4.05 12.01 -3.34
C THR A 89 -4.38 12.35 -1.88
N LYS A 90 -5.33 13.26 -1.65
CA LYS A 90 -5.83 13.60 -0.32
C LYS A 90 -6.46 12.39 0.38
N GLN A 91 -7.32 11.65 -0.32
CA GLN A 91 -7.96 10.46 0.25
C GLN A 91 -6.95 9.36 0.57
N LEU A 92 -5.90 9.19 -0.25
CA LEU A 92 -4.82 8.24 0.02
C LEU A 92 -4.08 8.60 1.31
N LYS A 93 -3.75 9.87 1.49
CA LYS A 93 -3.12 10.38 2.72
C LYS A 93 -3.98 10.11 3.96
N GLU A 94 -5.25 10.48 3.90
CA GLU A 94 -6.19 10.27 5.00
C GLU A 94 -6.33 8.78 5.39
N ARG A 95 -6.37 7.90 4.38
CA ARG A 95 -6.44 6.45 4.61
C ARG A 95 -5.16 5.90 5.24
N GLU A 96 -4.00 6.37 4.82
CA GLU A 96 -2.73 5.95 5.41
C GLU A 96 -2.64 6.39 6.87
N GLU A 97 -3.02 7.63 7.17
CA GLU A 97 -3.07 8.13 8.55
C GLU A 97 -4.03 7.30 9.43
N GLN A 98 -5.21 6.96 8.92
CA GLN A 98 -6.16 6.09 9.62
C GLN A 98 -5.61 4.69 9.87
N LEU A 99 -4.97 4.08 8.87
CA LEU A 99 -4.35 2.75 9.00
C LEU A 99 -3.24 2.77 10.05
N LYS A 100 -2.42 3.81 10.06
CA LYS A 100 -1.36 3.98 11.05
C LYS A 100 -1.94 4.11 12.47
N GLU A 101 -2.97 4.91 12.65
CA GLU A 101 -3.65 5.05 13.95
C GLU A 101 -4.25 3.72 14.45
N VAL A 102 -4.88 2.95 13.55
CA VAL A 102 -5.43 1.63 13.87
C VAL A 102 -4.32 0.65 14.25
N ALA A 103 -3.23 0.63 13.51
CA ALA A 103 -2.06 -0.22 13.80
C ALA A 103 -1.45 0.10 15.16
N GLU A 104 -1.24 1.37 15.48
CA GLU A 104 -0.72 1.81 16.79
C GLU A 104 -1.66 1.46 17.95
N LYS A 105 -2.98 1.55 17.73
CA LYS A 105 -3.97 1.14 18.74
C LYS A 105 -3.97 -0.38 18.94
N ALA A 106 -3.80 -1.15 17.86
CA ALA A 106 -3.73 -2.61 17.94
C ALA A 106 -2.46 -3.05 18.69
N GLU A 107 -1.32 -2.45 18.40
CA GLU A 107 -0.06 -2.72 19.10
C GLU A 107 -0.15 -2.42 20.59
N ARG A 108 -0.64 -1.23 20.97
CA ARG A 108 -0.85 -0.88 22.39
C ARG A 108 -1.79 -1.83 23.11
N ARG A 109 -2.83 -2.34 22.42
CA ARG A 109 -3.72 -3.36 23.00
C ARG A 109 -3.03 -4.70 23.19
N ALA A 110 -2.21 -5.11 22.22
CA ALA A 110 -1.44 -6.34 22.32
C ALA A 110 -0.46 -6.29 23.50
N GLU A 111 0.30 -5.23 23.65
CA GLU A 111 1.20 -5.01 24.79
C GLU A 111 0.46 -5.02 26.14
N MET A 112 -0.71 -4.37 26.20
CA MET A 112 -1.53 -4.38 27.42
C MET A 112 -2.01 -5.78 27.75
N ILE A 113 -2.47 -6.57 26.78
CA ILE A 113 -2.92 -7.96 26.97
C ILE A 113 -1.76 -8.83 27.44
N GLU A 114 -0.57 -8.66 26.84
CA GLU A 114 0.63 -9.40 27.25
C GLU A 114 1.02 -9.09 28.69
N GLY A 115 1.10 -7.82 29.06
CA GLY A 115 1.36 -7.41 30.44
C GLY A 115 0.30 -7.91 31.44
N TYR A 116 -0.99 -7.93 31.04
CA TYR A 116 -2.06 -8.48 31.85
C TYR A 116 -1.91 -10.00 32.04
N ASN A 117 -1.54 -10.72 31.01
CA ASN A 117 -1.30 -12.14 31.03
C ASN A 117 -0.11 -12.48 31.95
N GLU A 118 1.00 -11.76 31.85
CA GLU A 118 2.15 -11.92 32.74
C GLU A 118 1.79 -11.68 34.20
N PHE A 119 1.08 -10.60 34.51
CA PHE A 119 0.59 -10.30 35.85
C PHE A 119 -0.32 -11.40 36.39
N LEU A 120 -1.27 -11.89 35.57
CA LEU A 120 -2.15 -12.98 35.98
C LEU A 120 -1.36 -14.26 36.24
N ILE A 121 -0.40 -14.62 35.38
CA ILE A 121 0.46 -15.80 35.58
C ILE A 121 1.26 -15.67 36.86
N GLU A 122 1.83 -14.50 37.16
CA GLU A 122 2.56 -14.26 38.39
C GLU A 122 1.66 -14.39 39.63
N MET A 123 0.49 -13.77 39.64
CA MET A 123 -0.50 -13.86 40.72
C MET A 123 -0.96 -15.30 40.97
N LEU A 124 -1.24 -16.04 39.90
CA LEU A 124 -1.68 -17.43 39.96
C LEU A 124 -0.55 -18.36 40.43
N SER A 125 0.70 -18.09 40.05
CA SER A 125 1.87 -18.90 40.45
C SER A 125 2.17 -18.83 41.97
N ARG A 126 1.80 -17.72 42.63
CA ARG A 126 1.98 -17.51 44.08
C ARG A 126 0.94 -18.24 44.94
N ARG A 127 -0.13 -18.79 44.34
CA ARG A 127 -1.17 -19.52 45.07
C ARG A 127 -0.65 -20.87 45.55
N LYS A 128 -1.07 -21.24 46.79
CA LYS A 128 -0.71 -22.55 47.41
C LYS A 128 -1.53 -23.70 46.81
N GLU A 129 -2.76 -23.40 46.40
CA GLU A 129 -3.67 -24.36 45.78
C GLU A 129 -3.24 -24.69 44.36
N TRP A 130 -3.61 -25.85 43.88
CA TRP A 130 -3.44 -26.24 42.49
C TRP A 130 -4.47 -25.51 41.65
N LEU A 131 -3.97 -24.80 40.64
CA LEU A 131 -4.80 -24.09 39.69
C LEU A 131 -4.49 -24.59 38.27
N LEU A 132 -5.54 -25.02 37.59
CA LEU A 132 -5.48 -25.55 36.26
C LEU A 132 -6.45 -24.77 35.37
N VAL A 133 -5.97 -24.23 34.25
CA VAL A 133 -6.82 -23.61 33.23
C VAL A 133 -6.83 -24.52 32.03
N VAL A 134 -8.02 -24.90 31.60
CA VAL A 134 -8.24 -25.85 30.47
C VAL A 134 -9.07 -25.15 29.41
N ASP A 135 -8.67 -25.32 28.16
CA ASP A 135 -9.48 -24.89 27.03
C ASP A 135 -10.78 -25.71 26.97
N ARG A 136 -11.90 -25.01 26.87
CA ARG A 136 -13.21 -25.67 26.92
C ARG A 136 -13.46 -26.62 25.72
N ASP A 137 -12.97 -26.25 24.55
CA ASP A 137 -13.29 -26.98 23.32
C ASP A 137 -12.24 -28.05 23.04
N SER A 138 -10.96 -27.70 23.08
CA SER A 138 -9.86 -28.66 22.84
C SER A 138 -9.56 -29.55 24.05
N LYS A 139 -10.05 -29.19 25.24
CA LYS A 139 -9.71 -29.86 26.50
C LYS A 139 -8.21 -29.87 26.84
N GLU A 140 -7.47 -28.95 26.22
CA GLU A 140 -6.03 -28.80 26.46
C GLU A 140 -5.76 -27.94 27.70
N ILE A 141 -4.70 -28.29 28.44
CA ILE A 141 -4.26 -27.50 29.58
C ILE A 141 -3.49 -26.30 29.06
N ILE A 142 -4.07 -25.10 29.24
CA ILE A 142 -3.47 -23.84 28.86
C ILE A 142 -2.46 -23.40 29.94
N TYR A 143 -2.81 -23.58 31.23
CA TYR A 143 -1.99 -23.11 32.34
C TYR A 143 -2.05 -24.03 33.54
N CYS A 144 -0.92 -24.19 34.24
CA CYS A 144 -0.82 -24.87 35.52
C CYS A 144 0.21 -24.16 36.41
N ASN A 145 -0.19 -23.73 37.63
CA ASN A 145 0.66 -22.95 38.53
C ASN A 145 1.79 -23.75 39.19
N LYS A 146 1.69 -25.09 39.29
CA LYS A 146 2.67 -25.97 39.96
C LYS A 146 3.39 -26.90 38.98
N ARG A 147 3.61 -26.49 37.74
CA ARG A 147 4.27 -27.31 36.72
C ARG A 147 5.66 -27.85 37.14
N LYS A 148 6.43 -27.06 37.90
CA LYS A 148 7.76 -27.48 38.38
C LYS A 148 7.72 -28.57 39.49
N GLN A 149 6.65 -28.68 40.28
CA GLN A 149 6.52 -29.68 41.33
C GLN A 149 6.10 -31.06 40.79
N LEU A 150 5.64 -31.11 39.56
CA LEU A 150 5.23 -32.34 38.86
C LEU A 150 6.40 -33.11 38.25
N GLY A 151 7.65 -32.71 38.57
CA GLY A 151 8.87 -33.43 38.19
C GLY A 151 9.00 -33.68 36.72
N GLY A 152 9.66 -32.76 35.99
CA GLY A 152 10.30 -33.02 34.66
C GLY A 152 9.52 -33.80 33.61
N ILE A 153 8.20 -33.80 33.67
CA ILE A 153 7.40 -34.57 32.71
C ILE A 153 7.12 -33.65 31.51
N ASP A 154 7.89 -33.91 30.52
CA ASP A 154 7.75 -33.42 29.16
C ASP A 154 6.30 -33.70 28.61
N GLY A 155 5.88 -33.11 27.51
CA GLY A 155 4.53 -33.13 26.95
C GLY A 155 3.61 -34.36 27.20
N SER A 156 4.18 -35.49 27.64
CA SER A 156 3.46 -36.69 28.11
C SER A 156 2.57 -36.47 29.34
N PHE A 157 2.90 -35.47 30.16
CA PHE A 157 2.07 -35.12 31.35
C PHE A 157 0.72 -34.50 30.95
N CYS A 158 0.69 -33.73 29.85
CA CYS A 158 -0.56 -33.22 29.31
C CYS A 158 -1.52 -34.35 28.89
N GLN A 159 -1.00 -35.47 28.37
CA GLN A 159 -1.82 -36.66 28.05
C GLN A 159 -2.34 -37.35 29.33
N THR A 160 -1.54 -37.40 30.39
CA THR A 160 -1.95 -37.98 31.68
C THR A 160 -2.97 -37.10 32.40
N CYS A 161 -2.83 -35.77 32.36
CA CYS A 161 -3.83 -34.84 32.88
C CYS A 161 -5.13 -34.88 32.05
N LYS A 162 -5.09 -34.98 30.73
CA LYS A 162 -6.27 -35.19 29.90
C LYS A 162 -7.05 -36.44 30.31
N ARG A 163 -6.37 -37.56 30.61
CA ARG A 163 -7.04 -38.76 31.14
C ARG A 163 -7.67 -38.57 32.51
N ARG A 164 -7.05 -37.82 33.42
CA ARG A 164 -7.61 -37.52 34.75
C ARG A 164 -8.76 -36.51 34.70
N LEU A 165 -8.69 -35.52 33.79
CA LEU A 165 -9.75 -34.53 33.61
C LEU A 165 -10.99 -35.12 32.96
N SER A 166 -10.85 -36.10 32.07
CA SER A 166 -12.00 -36.84 31.52
C SER A 166 -12.74 -37.65 32.60
N PHE A 167 -12.07 -37.99 33.68
CA PHE A 167 -12.72 -38.64 34.84
C PHE A 167 -13.48 -37.67 35.76
N HIS A 168 -13.15 -36.37 35.72
CA HIS A 168 -13.80 -35.33 36.50
C HIS A 168 -14.81 -34.48 35.74
N SER A 169 -14.93 -34.65 34.42
CA SER A 169 -15.95 -33.94 33.61
C SER A 169 -17.37 -34.31 34.02
N ASP A 170 -17.57 -35.47 34.65
CA ASP A 170 -18.87 -35.92 35.18
C ASP A 170 -19.29 -35.19 36.47
N LEU A 171 -18.39 -34.39 37.09
CA LEU A 171 -18.67 -33.61 38.31
C LEU A 171 -18.90 -32.11 38.03
N LEU A 172 -18.85 -31.68 36.76
CA LEU A 172 -19.04 -30.29 36.33
C LEU A 172 -20.28 -30.06 35.45
N ASN A 173 -21.19 -31.04 35.37
CA ASN A 173 -22.55 -30.88 34.82
C ASN A 173 -23.57 -30.60 35.90
#